data_a1bf0a7aad611df3edb711a48a8e7fd1
#
_entry.id   a1bf0a7aad611df3edb711a48a8e7fd1
#
_cell.length_a   1.000
_cell.length_b   1.000
_cell.length_c   1.000
_cell.angle_alpha   90.00
_cell.angle_beta   90.00
_cell.angle_gamma   90.00
#
_symmetry.space_group_name_H-M   'P 1'
#
loop_
_entity.id
_entity.type
_entity.pdbx_description
1 polymer ?
#
loop_
_entity_poly.entity_id
_entity_poly.type
_entity_poly.pdbx_seq_one_letter_code
_entity_poly.pdbx_strand_id
1 'polypeptide(L)'
;MQFRFRCAAVLTAVLLCSAAALPALAEETATPETADSVASASTYTGWKTVNGKDYWYENGVKQGTTGRGKEIYDPDSDAWYWLDANQGGAKAVSKDVYQESNGGKWVRYDANGHMIKGWDTNDDGTYYFDLITGAMAKGDIVVDNLPCSFDTTTGIGCNLMWHSMDGKDYWYEAGKRQGYDPNNAAYRGKEIYDPASNGWYWLDNVQQGAKTVSKDVYQESEAGDWAENADGTGKWCGMTPTATW
;
A
#
# COMPACT_ATOMS: atom_id res chain seq x y z
N MET A 1 -31.77 -21.25 -21.66
CA MET A 1 -31.18 -22.41 -22.36
C MET A 1 -30.15 -23.01 -21.40
N GLN A 2 -30.55 -24.09 -20.75
CA GLN A 2 -29.77 -24.76 -19.72
C GLN A 2 -28.89 -25.85 -20.39
N PHE A 3 -27.64 -25.98 -20.00
CA PHE A 3 -26.89 -27.22 -20.19
C PHE A 3 -26.24 -27.63 -18.86
N ARG A 4 -26.84 -28.67 -18.30
CA ARG A 4 -26.26 -29.45 -17.21
C ARG A 4 -25.43 -30.58 -17.86
N PHE A 5 -24.21 -30.79 -17.38
CA PHE A 5 -23.52 -32.07 -17.57
C PHE A 5 -23.22 -32.66 -16.19
N ARG A 6 -23.86 -33.79 -15.93
CA ARG A 6 -23.51 -34.79 -14.91
C ARG A 6 -22.53 -35.78 -15.57
N CYS A 7 -21.51 -36.18 -14.90
CA CYS A 7 -20.88 -37.48 -15.15
C CYS A 7 -20.57 -38.17 -13.83
N ALA A 8 -20.96 -39.46 -13.84
CA ALA A 8 -21.09 -40.33 -12.73
C ALA A 8 -19.78 -41.09 -12.43
N ALA A 9 -19.76 -41.64 -11.22
CA ALA A 9 -18.73 -42.48 -10.63
C ALA A 9 -18.57 -43.84 -11.35
N VAL A 10 -17.36 -44.40 -11.28
CA VAL A 10 -17.17 -45.85 -11.34
C VAL A 10 -16.14 -46.23 -10.27
N LEU A 11 -16.66 -46.97 -9.31
CA LEU A 11 -15.90 -47.78 -8.34
C LEU A 11 -15.38 -49.03 -9.05
N THR A 12 -14.14 -49.42 -8.79
CA THR A 12 -13.73 -50.84 -8.90
C THR A 12 -12.74 -51.17 -7.78
N ALA A 13 -13.22 -51.99 -6.89
CA ALA A 13 -12.43 -52.69 -5.86
C ALA A 13 -11.78 -53.92 -6.50
N VAL A 14 -10.51 -54.14 -6.21
CA VAL A 14 -9.87 -55.45 -6.38
C VAL A 14 -9.15 -55.79 -5.07
N LEU A 15 -9.68 -56.81 -4.44
CA LEU A 15 -9.15 -57.49 -3.27
C LEU A 15 -8.22 -58.60 -3.76
N LEU A 16 -6.97 -58.66 -3.33
CA LEU A 16 -6.12 -59.82 -3.46
C LEU A 16 -5.36 -60.06 -2.15
N CYS A 17 -5.79 -61.13 -1.51
CA CYS A 17 -5.20 -61.74 -0.33
C CYS A 17 -4.06 -62.65 -0.76
N SER A 18 -2.88 -62.56 -0.17
CA SER A 18 -1.94 -63.68 -0.09
C SER A 18 -1.11 -63.58 1.17
N ALA A 19 -1.28 -64.63 1.97
CA ALA A 19 -0.50 -64.92 3.16
C ALA A 19 0.81 -65.56 2.78
N ALA A 20 1.91 -65.31 3.47
CA ALA A 20 2.92 -66.31 3.86
C ALA A 20 3.99 -65.67 4.78
N ALA A 21 4.12 -66.43 5.91
CA ALA A 21 5.34 -66.81 6.62
C ALA A 21 6.13 -65.78 7.44
N LEU A 22 6.05 -65.93 8.74
CA LEU A 22 7.03 -65.54 9.75
C LEU A 22 8.32 -66.37 9.68
N PRO A 23 9.46 -65.81 10.01
CA PRO A 23 10.43 -66.50 10.87
C PRO A 23 10.79 -65.72 12.14
N ALA A 24 10.75 -66.44 13.19
CA ALA A 24 11.56 -66.54 14.42
C ALA A 24 12.24 -65.31 15.02
N LEU A 25 11.95 -65.15 16.30
CA LEU A 25 12.58 -64.34 17.32
C LEU A 25 14.11 -64.36 17.32
N ALA A 26 14.72 -63.20 17.41
CA ALA A 26 15.96 -63.00 18.12
C ALA A 26 15.69 -61.98 19.22
N GLU A 27 15.79 -62.39 20.44
CA GLU A 27 15.70 -61.59 21.67
C GLU A 27 17.01 -60.81 21.80
N GLU A 28 16.98 -59.54 21.50
CA GLU A 28 18.10 -58.62 21.73
C GLU A 28 17.79 -57.82 23.00
N THR A 29 18.58 -58.10 24.02
CA THR A 29 18.56 -57.47 25.34
C THR A 29 18.67 -55.94 25.21
N ALA A 30 17.56 -55.24 25.51
CA ALA A 30 17.54 -53.80 25.65
C ALA A 30 18.30 -53.40 26.92
N THR A 31 19.47 -52.81 26.73
CA THR A 31 20.07 -51.91 27.73
C THR A 31 19.19 -50.69 27.86
N PRO A 32 18.87 -50.20 29.06
CA PRO A 32 18.15 -48.96 29.23
C PRO A 32 19.07 -47.82 28.87
N GLU A 33 18.89 -47.28 27.66
CA GLU A 33 19.48 -46.05 27.26
C GLU A 33 18.75 -44.91 28.06
N THR A 34 19.48 -44.34 28.99
CA THR A 34 19.07 -43.21 29.82
C THR A 34 18.55 -42.11 28.93
N ALA A 35 17.23 -41.90 28.98
CA ALA A 35 16.58 -40.76 28.46
C ALA A 35 17.03 -39.50 29.24
N ASP A 36 18.07 -38.87 28.78
CA ASP A 36 18.43 -37.51 29.21
C ASP A 36 18.91 -36.70 27.99
N SER A 37 18.00 -36.51 27.05
CA SER A 37 18.10 -35.41 26.12
C SER A 37 16.98 -34.42 26.43
N VAL A 38 17.19 -33.64 27.48
CA VAL A 38 16.51 -32.34 27.60
C VAL A 38 16.91 -31.58 26.31
N ALA A 39 15.98 -31.56 25.34
CA ALA A 39 16.18 -30.77 24.15
C ALA A 39 16.47 -29.34 24.62
N SER A 40 17.72 -28.92 24.51
CA SER A 40 18.13 -27.57 24.79
C SER A 40 17.26 -26.69 23.91
N ALA A 41 16.31 -25.97 24.52
CA ALA A 41 15.44 -25.05 23.79
C ALA A 41 16.34 -24.11 23.02
N SER A 42 16.22 -24.10 21.69
CA SER A 42 17.03 -23.24 20.84
C SER A 42 16.80 -21.80 21.26
N THR A 43 17.84 -21.09 21.66
CA THR A 43 17.80 -19.66 22.00
C THR A 43 17.88 -18.76 20.75
N TYR A 44 17.77 -19.36 19.56
CA TYR A 44 17.90 -18.65 18.30
C TYR A 44 16.77 -17.61 18.12
N THR A 45 17.17 -16.36 17.84
CA THR A 45 16.27 -15.30 17.41
C THR A 45 16.76 -14.77 16.07
N GLY A 46 15.87 -14.62 15.10
CA GLY A 46 16.19 -14.14 13.76
C GLY A 46 15.45 -14.87 12.64
N TRP A 47 15.83 -14.58 11.40
CA TRP A 47 15.24 -15.13 10.19
C TRP A 47 15.77 -16.54 9.88
N LYS A 48 14.86 -17.42 9.46
CA LYS A 48 15.18 -18.72 8.82
C LYS A 48 14.37 -18.89 7.54
N THR A 49 15.07 -19.24 6.46
CA THR A 49 14.42 -19.61 5.19
C THR A 49 14.11 -21.11 5.17
N VAL A 50 12.86 -21.44 4.98
CA VAL A 50 12.38 -22.83 4.85
C VAL A 50 11.51 -22.92 3.61
N ASN A 51 11.86 -23.81 2.68
CA ASN A 51 11.13 -24.01 1.40
C ASN A 51 10.88 -22.69 0.63
N GLY A 52 11.90 -21.80 0.58
CA GLY A 52 11.84 -20.54 -0.13
C GLY A 52 11.00 -19.44 0.54
N LYS A 53 10.56 -19.64 1.78
CA LYS A 53 9.86 -18.64 2.58
C LYS A 53 10.66 -18.31 3.83
N ASP A 54 10.65 -17.02 4.23
CA ASP A 54 11.32 -16.55 5.44
C ASP A 54 10.36 -16.54 6.61
N TYR A 55 10.86 -17.00 7.76
CA TYR A 55 10.14 -17.05 9.03
C TYR A 55 10.99 -16.46 10.14
N TRP A 56 10.36 -15.68 11.02
CA TRP A 56 11.00 -15.13 12.20
C TRP A 56 10.84 -16.03 13.41
N TYR A 57 11.92 -16.24 14.11
CA TYR A 57 11.96 -17.00 15.35
C TYR A 57 12.38 -16.11 16.52
N GLU A 58 11.77 -16.27 17.67
CA GLU A 58 12.16 -15.68 18.94
C GLU A 58 12.38 -16.81 19.95
N ASN A 59 13.60 -16.89 20.49
CA ASN A 59 14.00 -17.97 21.41
C ASN A 59 13.65 -19.37 20.88
N GLY A 60 13.88 -19.61 19.61
CA GLY A 60 13.59 -20.87 18.92
C GLY A 60 12.13 -21.10 18.56
N VAL A 61 11.22 -20.21 18.94
CA VAL A 61 9.79 -20.31 18.64
C VAL A 61 9.45 -19.51 17.41
N LYS A 62 8.82 -20.14 16.41
CA LYS A 62 8.36 -19.49 15.19
C LYS A 62 7.21 -18.53 15.51
N GLN A 63 7.32 -17.31 15.03
CA GLN A 63 6.37 -16.24 15.29
C GLN A 63 5.31 -16.12 14.20
N GLY A 64 4.23 -15.36 14.48
CA GLY A 64 3.18 -14.99 13.53
C GLY A 64 2.28 -16.14 13.07
N THR A 65 2.21 -17.24 13.83
CA THR A 65 1.46 -18.46 13.45
C THR A 65 0.00 -18.47 13.89
N THR A 66 -0.45 -17.48 14.64
CA THR A 66 -1.79 -17.39 15.22
C THR A 66 -2.48 -16.07 14.89
N GLY A 67 -3.81 -16.02 15.04
CA GLY A 67 -4.62 -14.85 14.70
C GLY A 67 -4.53 -14.52 13.22
N ARG A 68 -4.31 -13.25 12.89
CA ARG A 68 -4.06 -12.78 11.52
C ARG A 68 -2.57 -12.78 11.17
N GLY A 69 -1.71 -12.84 12.19
CA GLY A 69 -0.26 -12.73 12.05
C GLY A 69 0.35 -11.83 13.13
N LYS A 70 1.61 -11.50 12.97
CA LYS A 70 2.38 -10.66 13.92
C LYS A 70 3.24 -9.66 13.16
N GLU A 71 3.21 -8.40 13.58
CA GLU A 71 4.18 -7.40 13.15
C GLU A 71 5.45 -7.53 14.00
N ILE A 72 6.60 -7.48 13.37
CA ILE A 72 7.91 -7.49 14.05
C ILE A 72 8.80 -6.39 13.48
N TYR A 73 9.69 -5.89 14.32
CA TYR A 73 10.78 -5.02 13.90
C TYR A 73 12.09 -5.80 13.93
N ASP A 74 12.83 -5.73 12.85
CA ASP A 74 14.16 -6.31 12.74
C ASP A 74 15.20 -5.19 12.76
N PRO A 75 16.02 -5.10 13.84
CA PRO A 75 17.00 -4.05 13.97
C PRO A 75 18.17 -4.18 12.98
N ASP A 76 18.44 -5.36 12.45
CA ASP A 76 19.56 -5.58 11.53
C ASP A 76 19.26 -4.96 10.15
N SER A 77 17.99 -4.97 9.75
CA SER A 77 17.55 -4.36 8.51
C SER A 77 16.90 -2.98 8.70
N ASP A 78 16.72 -2.53 9.94
CA ASP A 78 15.98 -1.31 10.33
C ASP A 78 14.58 -1.26 9.69
N ALA A 79 13.86 -2.38 9.70
CA ALA A 79 12.59 -2.49 9.00
C ALA A 79 11.52 -3.24 9.81
N TRP A 80 10.27 -2.89 9.52
CA TRP A 80 9.09 -3.58 10.04
C TRP A 80 8.61 -4.61 9.03
N TYR A 81 8.19 -5.79 9.52
CA TYR A 81 7.73 -6.93 8.74
C TYR A 81 6.40 -7.45 9.27
N TRP A 82 5.63 -8.08 8.41
CA TRP A 82 4.45 -8.84 8.78
C TRP A 82 4.67 -10.33 8.60
N LEU A 83 4.37 -11.09 9.63
CA LEU A 83 4.38 -12.55 9.64
C LEU A 83 2.94 -13.02 9.48
N ASP A 84 2.60 -13.59 8.31
CA ASP A 84 1.23 -13.92 7.92
C ASP A 84 0.80 -15.28 8.47
N ALA A 85 -0.15 -15.31 9.39
CA ALA A 85 -0.66 -16.56 9.99
C ALA A 85 -1.30 -17.48 8.94
N ASN A 86 -1.96 -16.93 7.91
CA ASN A 86 -2.54 -17.71 6.82
C ASN A 86 -1.47 -18.43 5.98
N GLN A 87 -0.21 -18.02 6.11
CA GLN A 87 0.96 -18.62 5.48
C GLN A 87 1.87 -19.32 6.51
N GLY A 88 1.30 -19.67 7.69
CA GLY A 88 2.02 -20.34 8.76
C GLY A 88 3.13 -19.49 9.39
N GLY A 89 2.97 -18.16 9.41
CA GLY A 89 3.94 -17.20 9.94
C GLY A 89 5.04 -16.80 8.95
N ALA A 90 4.86 -17.04 7.65
CA ALA A 90 5.80 -16.60 6.64
C ALA A 90 5.78 -15.06 6.50
N LYS A 91 6.95 -14.48 6.18
CA LYS A 91 7.10 -13.06 5.85
C LYS A 91 6.19 -12.67 4.69
N ALA A 92 5.36 -11.65 4.87
CA ALA A 92 4.57 -11.06 3.81
C ALA A 92 5.46 -10.23 2.87
N VAL A 93 5.31 -10.40 1.57
CA VAL A 93 6.03 -9.67 0.53
C VAL A 93 5.06 -9.22 -0.56
N SER A 94 5.28 -8.03 -1.14
CA SER A 94 4.45 -7.44 -2.21
C SER A 94 2.95 -7.54 -1.89
N LYS A 95 2.54 -7.10 -0.69
CA LYS A 95 1.19 -7.36 -0.18
C LYS A 95 0.67 -6.24 0.73
N ASP A 96 -0.60 -5.94 0.57
CA ASP A 96 -1.36 -5.13 1.54
C ASP A 96 -1.95 -6.03 2.62
N VAL A 97 -1.83 -5.61 3.87
CA VAL A 97 -2.28 -6.35 5.05
C VAL A 97 -3.16 -5.46 5.90
N TYR A 98 -4.34 -5.95 6.28
CA TYR A 98 -5.15 -5.29 7.29
C TYR A 98 -4.72 -5.74 8.69
N GLN A 99 -4.30 -4.78 9.51
CA GLN A 99 -3.93 -4.98 10.90
C GLN A 99 -5.03 -4.42 11.80
N GLU A 100 -5.49 -5.20 12.78
CA GLU A 100 -6.55 -4.80 13.71
C GLU A 100 -6.07 -3.87 14.83
N SER A 101 -4.75 -3.76 15.01
CA SER A 101 -4.15 -2.89 16.01
C SER A 101 -4.49 -1.42 15.76
N ASN A 102 -4.61 -0.64 16.85
CA ASN A 102 -4.82 0.80 16.80
C ASN A 102 -6.06 1.24 15.98
N GLY A 103 -7.16 0.49 16.12
CA GLY A 103 -8.43 0.83 15.45
C GLY A 103 -8.57 0.29 14.04
N GLY A 104 -7.62 -0.51 13.59
CA GLY A 104 -7.59 -1.09 12.25
C GLY A 104 -6.90 -0.19 11.22
N LYS A 105 -5.93 -0.75 10.52
CA LYS A 105 -5.18 -0.04 9.45
C LYS A 105 -4.81 -0.99 8.32
N TRP A 106 -4.77 -0.48 7.10
CA TRP A 106 -4.10 -1.15 5.99
C TRP A 106 -2.63 -0.73 5.94
N VAL A 107 -1.74 -1.68 5.75
CA VAL A 107 -0.29 -1.50 5.66
C VAL A 107 0.21 -2.24 4.44
N ARG A 108 1.13 -1.65 3.70
CA ARG A 108 1.77 -2.29 2.53
C ARG A 108 3.17 -2.75 2.85
N TYR A 109 3.52 -3.95 2.36
CA TYR A 109 4.86 -4.51 2.44
C TYR A 109 5.44 -4.65 1.01
N ASP A 110 6.68 -4.20 0.83
CA ASP A 110 7.38 -4.23 -0.46
C ASP A 110 7.83 -5.65 -0.87
N ALA A 111 8.58 -5.77 -1.97
CA ALA A 111 9.11 -7.04 -2.46
C ALA A 111 10.12 -7.72 -1.50
N ASN A 112 10.73 -6.95 -0.61
CA ASN A 112 11.63 -7.46 0.44
C ASN A 112 10.87 -7.79 1.74
N GLY A 113 9.59 -7.41 1.82
CA GLY A 113 8.74 -7.52 2.99
C GLY A 113 8.87 -6.36 3.97
N HIS A 114 9.53 -5.27 3.58
CA HIS A 114 9.64 -4.07 4.42
C HIS A 114 8.31 -3.29 4.39
N MET A 115 7.89 -2.79 5.54
CA MET A 115 6.75 -1.89 5.63
C MET A 115 7.03 -0.61 4.84
N ILE A 116 6.14 -0.27 3.90
CA ILE A 116 6.21 0.97 3.14
C ILE A 116 5.72 2.13 4.01
N LYS A 117 6.43 3.26 3.93
CA LYS A 117 6.11 4.51 4.58
C LYS A 117 6.30 5.68 3.61
N GLY A 118 5.48 6.72 3.75
CA GLY A 118 5.50 7.87 2.84
C GLY A 118 4.77 7.58 1.53
N TRP A 119 5.16 8.31 0.48
CA TRP A 119 4.57 8.17 -0.85
C TRP A 119 5.04 6.89 -1.54
N ASP A 120 4.09 6.18 -2.14
CA ASP A 120 4.32 4.97 -2.95
C ASP A 120 3.45 5.02 -4.21
N THR A 121 3.99 4.55 -5.34
CA THR A 121 3.27 4.52 -6.62
C THR A 121 3.46 3.17 -7.28
N ASN A 122 2.37 2.58 -7.72
CA ASN A 122 2.34 1.34 -8.49
C ASN A 122 1.41 1.49 -9.72
N ASP A 123 1.12 0.40 -10.41
CA ASP A 123 0.26 0.40 -11.61
C ASP A 123 -1.18 0.84 -11.33
N ASP A 124 -1.67 0.68 -10.09
CA ASP A 124 -3.01 1.10 -9.69
C ASP A 124 -3.09 2.61 -9.39
N GLY A 125 -1.99 3.23 -8.97
CA GLY A 125 -1.94 4.65 -8.66
C GLY A 125 -0.95 5.03 -7.57
N THR A 126 -1.12 6.24 -7.03
CA THR A 126 -0.29 6.81 -5.97
C THR A 126 -1.00 6.69 -4.63
N TYR A 127 -0.25 6.30 -3.61
CA TYR A 127 -0.69 6.11 -2.22
C TYR A 127 0.18 6.92 -1.28
N TYR A 128 -0.31 7.11 -0.07
CA TYR A 128 0.50 7.60 1.04
C TYR A 128 0.33 6.71 2.27
N PHE A 129 1.45 6.39 2.91
CA PHE A 129 1.49 5.61 4.13
C PHE A 129 2.08 6.46 5.25
N ASP A 130 1.43 6.51 6.39
CA ASP A 130 1.89 7.26 7.55
C ASP A 130 3.33 6.92 7.93
N LEU A 131 4.16 7.93 8.15
CA LEU A 131 5.60 7.76 8.36
C LEU A 131 5.95 7.02 9.66
N ILE A 132 5.05 7.00 10.63
CA ILE A 132 5.26 6.35 11.94
C ILE A 132 4.65 4.96 11.92
N THR A 133 3.37 4.88 11.58
CA THR A 133 2.55 3.67 11.75
C THR A 133 2.48 2.80 10.48
N GLY A 134 2.86 3.32 9.32
CA GLY A 134 2.67 2.67 8.01
C GLY A 134 1.20 2.57 7.59
N ALA A 135 0.28 3.29 8.25
CA ALA A 135 -1.13 3.25 7.91
C ALA A 135 -1.38 3.88 6.54
N MET A 136 -2.07 3.17 5.65
CA MET A 136 -2.51 3.69 4.34
C MET A 136 -3.50 4.84 4.55
N ALA A 137 -3.21 5.97 3.94
CA ALA A 137 -4.08 7.13 3.94
C ALA A 137 -5.39 6.85 3.20
N LYS A 138 -6.49 7.37 3.76
CA LYS A 138 -7.84 7.30 3.18
C LYS A 138 -8.60 8.58 3.52
N GLY A 139 -9.36 9.11 2.55
CA GLY A 139 -10.05 10.38 2.69
C GLY A 139 -9.09 11.57 2.65
N ASP A 140 -9.52 12.67 3.21
CA ASP A 140 -8.77 13.94 3.20
C ASP A 140 -7.81 13.98 4.39
N ILE A 141 -6.54 14.25 4.09
CA ILE A 141 -5.46 14.38 5.09
C ILE A 141 -4.53 15.54 4.71
N VAL A 142 -3.64 15.89 5.63
CA VAL A 142 -2.56 16.85 5.36
C VAL A 142 -1.22 16.13 5.45
N VAL A 143 -0.42 16.20 4.38
CA VAL A 143 0.94 15.66 4.30
C VAL A 143 1.89 16.83 4.05
N ASP A 144 2.88 17.05 4.91
CA ASP A 144 3.86 18.13 4.80
C ASP A 144 3.22 19.51 4.58
N ASN A 145 2.14 19.78 5.32
CA ASN A 145 1.29 20.98 5.20
C ASN A 145 0.51 21.10 3.87
N LEU A 146 0.60 20.14 2.98
CA LEU A 146 -0.17 20.09 1.75
C LEU A 146 -1.45 19.26 1.94
N PRO A 147 -2.63 19.83 1.66
CA PRO A 147 -3.86 19.06 1.63
C PRO A 147 -3.83 17.98 0.56
N CYS A 148 -4.17 16.77 0.95
CA CYS A 148 -4.19 15.58 0.09
C CYS A 148 -5.53 14.86 0.23
N SER A 149 -5.96 14.19 -0.83
CA SER A 149 -7.21 13.43 -0.85
C SER A 149 -6.98 12.05 -1.46
N PHE A 150 -7.49 11.03 -0.78
CA PHE A 150 -7.37 9.62 -1.18
C PHE A 150 -8.75 8.96 -1.19
N ASP A 151 -8.96 8.03 -2.10
CA ASP A 151 -10.19 7.23 -2.12
C ASP A 151 -10.37 6.48 -0.79
N THR A 152 -11.55 6.57 -0.22
CA THR A 152 -11.83 6.02 1.13
C THR A 152 -11.84 4.49 1.17
N THR A 153 -12.01 3.83 0.03
CA THR A 153 -12.04 2.36 -0.09
C THR A 153 -10.67 1.82 -0.45
N THR A 154 -10.08 2.32 -1.53
CA THR A 154 -8.85 1.80 -2.12
C THR A 154 -7.58 2.44 -1.54
N GLY A 155 -7.65 3.68 -1.06
CA GLY A 155 -6.50 4.48 -0.65
C GLY A 155 -5.71 5.07 -1.82
N ILE A 156 -6.23 4.96 -3.05
CA ILE A 156 -5.61 5.58 -4.23
C ILE A 156 -5.79 7.10 -4.15
N GLY A 157 -4.74 7.84 -4.40
CA GLY A 157 -4.78 9.29 -4.47
C GLY A 157 -5.74 9.78 -5.54
N CYS A 158 -6.64 10.71 -5.17
CA CYS A 158 -7.58 11.31 -6.10
C CYS A 158 -6.83 11.97 -7.26
N ASN A 159 -7.28 11.75 -8.47
CA ASN A 159 -6.55 12.14 -9.66
C ASN A 159 -7.48 12.86 -10.65
N LEU A 160 -7.01 13.99 -11.21
CA LEU A 160 -7.69 14.80 -12.22
C LEU A 160 -9.16 15.09 -11.86
N MET A 161 -9.40 15.62 -10.66
CA MET A 161 -10.77 15.85 -10.20
C MET A 161 -10.91 17.11 -9.34
N TRP A 162 -12.09 17.74 -9.48
CA TRP A 162 -12.51 18.80 -8.59
C TRP A 162 -13.05 18.24 -7.26
N HIS A 163 -12.61 18.85 -6.19
CA HIS A 163 -13.11 18.59 -4.84
C HIS A 163 -13.58 19.90 -4.21
N SER A 164 -14.87 19.97 -3.88
CA SER A 164 -15.47 21.18 -3.29
C SER A 164 -15.42 21.10 -1.76
N MET A 165 -14.81 22.12 -1.14
CA MET A 165 -14.75 22.29 0.31
C MET A 165 -14.99 23.76 0.68
N ASP A 166 -15.80 24.01 1.68
CA ASP A 166 -16.08 25.38 2.20
C ASP A 166 -16.48 26.39 1.11
N GLY A 167 -17.24 25.93 0.10
CA GLY A 167 -17.71 26.74 -1.01
C GLY A 167 -16.64 27.12 -2.04
N LYS A 168 -15.48 26.47 -2.02
CA LYS A 168 -14.41 26.60 -3.00
C LYS A 168 -14.12 25.26 -3.66
N ASP A 169 -13.69 25.31 -4.93
CA ASP A 169 -13.28 24.13 -5.68
C ASP A 169 -11.75 24.06 -5.73
N TYR A 170 -11.22 22.86 -5.53
CA TYR A 170 -9.80 22.54 -5.55
C TYR A 170 -9.54 21.38 -6.51
N TRP A 171 -8.42 21.42 -7.21
CA TRP A 171 -8.00 20.39 -8.14
C TRP A 171 -6.98 19.47 -7.51
N TYR A 172 -7.16 18.16 -7.69
CA TYR A 172 -6.23 17.15 -7.17
C TYR A 172 -5.63 16.30 -8.30
N GLU A 173 -4.34 16.03 -8.18
CA GLU A 173 -3.58 15.11 -9.03
C GLU A 173 -2.75 14.19 -8.15
N ALA A 174 -2.86 12.86 -8.36
CA ALA A 174 -2.13 11.85 -7.58
C ALA A 174 -2.26 12.05 -6.05
N GLY A 175 -3.47 12.42 -5.59
CA GLY A 175 -3.77 12.66 -4.19
C GLY A 175 -3.35 14.02 -3.65
N LYS A 176 -2.62 14.83 -4.40
CA LYS A 176 -2.10 16.13 -3.96
C LYS A 176 -2.93 17.27 -4.50
N ARG A 177 -3.27 18.23 -3.63
CA ARG A 177 -3.90 19.48 -4.05
C ARG A 177 -2.94 20.29 -4.92
N GLN A 178 -3.40 20.73 -6.06
CA GLN A 178 -2.62 21.53 -7.01
C GLN A 178 -2.77 23.04 -6.76
N GLY A 179 -1.85 23.82 -7.30
CA GLY A 179 -1.87 25.29 -7.20
C GLY A 179 -1.58 25.85 -5.81
N TYR A 180 -1.13 25.02 -4.87
CA TYR A 180 -0.75 25.41 -3.51
C TYR A 180 0.63 24.88 -3.13
N ASP A 181 1.49 25.77 -2.66
CA ASP A 181 2.77 25.43 -2.04
C ASP A 181 2.90 26.20 -0.72
N PRO A 182 2.69 25.54 0.42
CA PRO A 182 2.75 26.19 1.74
C PRO A 182 4.16 26.67 2.11
N ASN A 183 5.20 26.18 1.43
CA ASN A 183 6.60 26.47 1.73
C ASN A 183 7.19 27.55 0.79
N ASN A 184 6.45 27.97 -0.24
CA ASN A 184 6.91 28.95 -1.21
C ASN A 184 5.91 30.10 -1.35
N ALA A 185 6.15 31.19 -0.61
CA ALA A 185 5.30 32.37 -0.65
C ALA A 185 5.37 33.14 -2.00
N ALA A 186 6.41 32.91 -2.80
CA ALA A 186 6.54 33.49 -4.13
C ALA A 186 5.75 32.71 -5.20
N TYR A 187 5.38 31.46 -4.91
CA TYR A 187 4.55 30.67 -5.81
C TYR A 187 3.17 31.30 -5.95
N ARG A 188 2.73 31.59 -7.16
CA ARG A 188 1.48 32.29 -7.40
C ARG A 188 0.29 31.37 -7.56
N GLY A 189 0.53 30.15 -8.03
CA GLY A 189 -0.50 29.16 -8.32
C GLY A 189 -0.17 28.35 -9.56
N LYS A 190 -1.16 27.64 -10.07
CA LYS A 190 -1.01 26.72 -11.22
C LYS A 190 -2.18 26.84 -12.15
N GLU A 191 -1.92 26.85 -13.43
CA GLU A 191 -2.94 26.66 -14.45
C GLU A 191 -3.14 25.15 -14.69
N ILE A 192 -4.39 24.76 -14.86
CA ILE A 192 -4.75 23.37 -15.21
C ILE A 192 -5.77 23.36 -16.33
N TYR A 193 -5.77 22.31 -17.13
CA TYR A 193 -6.81 21.98 -18.09
C TYR A 193 -7.70 20.87 -17.54
N ASP A 194 -9.00 21.14 -17.51
CA ASP A 194 -9.99 20.12 -17.14
C ASP A 194 -10.65 19.55 -18.42
N PRO A 195 -10.36 18.29 -18.80
CA PRO A 195 -10.94 17.68 -19.99
C PRO A 195 -12.46 17.45 -19.88
N ALA A 196 -13.01 17.35 -18.67
CA ALA A 196 -14.43 17.10 -18.47
C ALA A 196 -15.28 18.34 -18.82
N SER A 197 -14.78 19.52 -18.48
CA SER A 197 -15.42 20.81 -18.82
C SER A 197 -14.86 21.43 -20.09
N ASN A 198 -13.79 20.88 -20.67
CA ASN A 198 -13.02 21.45 -21.78
C ASN A 198 -12.57 22.89 -21.48
N GLY A 199 -12.11 23.14 -20.25
CA GLY A 199 -11.78 24.47 -19.77
C GLY A 199 -10.42 24.56 -19.09
N TRP A 200 -9.82 25.75 -19.19
CA TRP A 200 -8.61 26.10 -18.47
C TRP A 200 -8.97 26.86 -17.20
N TYR A 201 -8.28 26.57 -16.10
CA TYR A 201 -8.55 27.13 -14.78
C TYR A 201 -7.27 27.56 -14.10
N TRP A 202 -7.34 28.64 -13.32
CA TRP A 202 -6.25 29.07 -12.45
C TRP A 202 -6.52 28.66 -11.00
N LEU A 203 -5.53 28.03 -10.39
CA LEU A 203 -5.53 27.62 -8.99
C LEU A 203 -4.63 28.59 -8.21
N ASP A 204 -5.21 29.40 -7.31
CA ASP A 204 -4.54 30.52 -6.64
C ASP A 204 -3.85 30.05 -5.34
N ASN A 205 -2.51 30.19 -5.26
CA ASN A 205 -1.74 29.84 -4.06
C ASN A 205 -2.16 30.64 -2.82
N VAL A 206 -2.50 31.93 -2.97
CA VAL A 206 -2.95 32.77 -1.85
C VAL A 206 -4.26 32.25 -1.27
N GLN A 207 -5.08 31.61 -2.08
CA GLN A 207 -6.30 30.94 -1.68
C GLN A 207 -6.10 29.43 -1.46
N GLN A 208 -4.87 28.99 -1.17
CA GLN A 208 -4.52 27.60 -0.89
C GLN A 208 -4.87 26.64 -2.05
N GLY A 209 -4.70 27.08 -3.30
CA GLY A 209 -4.99 26.30 -4.50
C GLY A 209 -6.46 26.29 -4.91
N ALA A 210 -7.28 27.19 -4.38
CA ALA A 210 -8.66 27.29 -4.82
C ALA A 210 -8.77 27.78 -6.26
N LYS A 211 -9.77 27.27 -6.97
CA LYS A 211 -10.15 27.77 -8.30
C LYS A 211 -10.47 29.26 -8.24
N THR A 212 -9.80 30.03 -9.08
CA THR A 212 -10.04 31.46 -9.21
C THR A 212 -11.29 31.71 -10.05
N VAL A 213 -12.14 32.60 -9.58
CA VAL A 213 -13.36 33.05 -10.28
C VAL A 213 -13.42 34.58 -10.32
N SER A 214 -13.89 35.15 -11.42
CA SER A 214 -14.13 36.61 -11.58
C SER A 214 -12.91 37.45 -11.15
N LYS A 215 -11.71 37.05 -11.55
CA LYS A 215 -10.46 37.72 -11.19
C LYS A 215 -9.50 37.74 -12.38
N ASP A 216 -8.77 38.82 -12.54
CA ASP A 216 -7.64 38.88 -13.47
C ASP A 216 -6.41 38.22 -12.81
N VAL A 217 -5.73 37.35 -13.54
CA VAL A 217 -4.52 36.69 -13.10
C VAL A 217 -3.38 37.00 -14.04
N TYR A 218 -2.27 37.44 -13.50
CA TYR A 218 -1.04 37.61 -14.26
C TYR A 218 -0.27 36.28 -14.27
N GLN A 219 -0.05 35.75 -15.45
CA GLN A 219 0.76 34.58 -15.67
C GLN A 219 2.16 34.99 -16.11
N GLU A 220 3.16 34.65 -15.32
CA GLU A 220 4.56 34.79 -15.69
C GLU A 220 4.89 33.76 -16.76
N SER A 221 5.59 34.21 -17.82
CA SER A 221 6.12 33.27 -18.82
C SER A 221 7.54 32.84 -18.47
N GLU A 222 7.83 31.58 -18.60
CA GLU A 222 9.20 31.10 -18.79
C GLU A 222 9.47 30.94 -20.29
N ALA A 223 10.72 31.10 -20.72
CA ALA A 223 11.07 31.05 -22.15
C ALA A 223 10.55 29.78 -22.83
N GLY A 224 9.67 29.94 -23.80
CA GLY A 224 9.00 28.83 -24.50
C GLY A 224 7.64 28.41 -23.92
N ASP A 225 7.13 29.13 -22.92
CA ASP A 225 5.80 28.90 -22.38
C ASP A 225 4.72 29.51 -23.32
N TRP A 226 3.61 28.79 -23.48
CA TRP A 226 2.44 29.24 -24.24
C TRP A 226 1.73 30.47 -23.62
N ALA A 227 2.01 30.79 -22.35
CA ALA A 227 1.55 32.01 -21.68
C ALA A 227 2.34 33.25 -22.11
N GLU A 228 3.36 33.10 -22.95
CA GLU A 228 4.24 34.16 -23.38
C GLU A 228 3.55 35.09 -24.40
N ASN A 229 3.64 36.40 -24.18
CA ASN A 229 3.32 37.39 -25.21
C ASN A 229 4.42 37.37 -26.30
N ALA A 230 4.13 37.95 -27.44
CA ALA A 230 5.09 38.02 -28.56
C ALA A 230 6.43 38.72 -28.21
N ASP A 231 6.49 39.46 -27.12
CA ASP A 231 7.66 40.16 -26.58
C ASP A 231 8.38 39.42 -25.45
N GLY A 232 7.96 38.18 -25.13
CA GLY A 232 8.55 37.35 -24.06
C GLY A 232 8.10 37.72 -22.65
N THR A 233 7.05 38.54 -22.51
CA THR A 233 6.47 38.91 -21.20
C THR A 233 5.28 38.03 -20.86
N GLY A 234 4.99 37.86 -19.58
CA GLY A 234 3.77 37.20 -19.12
C GLY A 234 2.51 37.98 -19.51
N LYS A 235 1.37 37.37 -19.40
CA LYS A 235 0.09 37.96 -19.79
C LYS A 235 -0.90 38.02 -18.63
N TRP A 236 -1.82 39.03 -18.73
CA TRP A 236 -3.00 39.07 -17.87
C TRP A 236 -4.13 38.26 -18.49
N CYS A 237 -4.72 37.41 -17.69
CA CYS A 237 -5.83 36.55 -18.08
C CYS A 237 -7.03 36.81 -17.17
N GLY A 238 -8.18 37.16 -17.76
CA GLY A 238 -9.43 37.35 -17.01
C GLY A 238 -10.16 36.05 -16.80
N MET A 239 -10.51 35.74 -15.55
CA MET A 239 -11.33 34.57 -15.20
C MET A 239 -12.80 34.98 -15.17
N THR A 240 -13.65 34.29 -15.91
CA THR A 240 -15.10 34.47 -15.88
C THR A 240 -15.70 34.00 -14.54
N PRO A 241 -16.97 34.34 -14.22
CA PRO A 241 -17.67 33.80 -13.05
C PRO A 241 -17.71 32.26 -13.00
N THR A 242 -17.61 31.60 -14.16
CA THR A 242 -17.51 30.13 -14.28
C THR A 242 -16.08 29.62 -14.29
N ALA A 243 -15.09 30.53 -14.19
CA ALA A 243 -13.65 30.26 -14.14
C ALA A 243 -13.08 29.54 -15.38
N THR A 244 -13.65 29.78 -16.56
CA THR A 244 -13.12 29.35 -17.85
C THR A 244 -12.62 30.52 -18.67
N TRP A 245 -11.60 30.29 -19.52
CA TRP A 245 -11.17 31.24 -20.57
C TRP A 245 -12.20 31.27 -21.70
#